data_397519d2358753dc5c6283d9addba9a6
#
_entry.id   397519d2358753dc5c6283d9addba9a6
#
_cell.length_a   1.000
_cell.length_b   1.000
_cell.length_c   1.000
_cell.angle_alpha   90.00
_cell.angle_beta   90.00
_cell.angle_gamma   90.00
#
_symmetry.space_group_name_H-M   'P 1'
#
loop_
_entity.id
_entity.type
_entity.pdbx_description
1 polymer ?
#
loop_
_entity_poly.entity_id
_entity_poly.type
_entity_poly.pdbx_seq_one_letter_code
_entity_poly.pdbx_strand_id
1 'polypeptide(L)'
;MLCLTCIVLITQAQSQTWSLLQAPKEITLKLIRDPVTLSLASIDYGHIVHDNPFAIFAPSSISDISLLINFSNSLAIPITIAPRGQAHSVHGQAMTNHGVVVNMTELNGFRNGDGIVVVVDDTTIGPYADVGGEQIWIDVLHATLERGLTPLSWTDYLYLSVGGTLSNAGISGQTFRFGPQISNVHQLDVVTGKGDLVTCSAENNSELFYAVLGGLGQFGIITRARIALGPAPTRANNFKEKTKTDKFHAYIWLVKWLRLLYNDFSAFSGDQEHLISFNGINETNAADYVEGFLLQNQPPLDLSFYPEPDQPRITSLVTQYGIIYVIELVKYYDNSTQEHVDEDVKLLVERLKFFPTFMFEKDVSYEEFLNRVHADELFLRSQGLWDVPHPWLNLFVPASRISDFDEGVFKGIILQQNITAGLVIIYPMNRTKWDDNMSAVTPHDDVFYVVSFLRSTGFDKLEEFKAQNRQILQFCANAGMGIKQYLPQNKTREKWEEQFGPKWKTFKQRKAQFDPNRILSPGQGIFN
;
A
#
# COMPACT_ATOMS: atom_id res chain seq x y z
N MET A 1 -12.75 -2.27 40.97
CA MET A 1 -12.49 -2.95 39.68
C MET A 1 -11.26 -2.42 38.96
N LEU A 2 -11.05 -1.12 38.78
CA LEU A 2 -9.86 -0.56 38.09
C LEU A 2 -8.52 -0.99 38.72
N CYS A 3 -8.41 -1.12 40.05
CA CYS A 3 -7.16 -1.47 40.72
C CYS A 3 -6.74 -2.93 40.51
N LEU A 4 -7.68 -3.87 40.43
CA LEU A 4 -7.41 -5.28 40.15
C LEU A 4 -6.97 -5.52 38.72
N THR A 5 -7.58 -4.83 37.75
CA THR A 5 -7.19 -4.89 36.31
C THR A 5 -5.78 -4.33 36.11
N CYS A 6 -5.42 -3.22 36.76
CA CYS A 6 -4.06 -2.68 36.72
C CYS A 6 -3.02 -3.63 37.32
N ILE A 7 -3.34 -4.27 38.46
CA ILE A 7 -2.43 -5.22 39.09
C ILE A 7 -2.25 -6.47 38.21
N VAL A 8 -3.31 -6.99 37.60
CA VAL A 8 -3.24 -8.13 36.71
C VAL A 8 -2.40 -7.80 35.46
N LEU A 9 -2.57 -6.63 34.85
CA LEU A 9 -1.77 -6.20 33.70
C LEU A 9 -0.29 -5.99 34.05
N ILE A 10 0.01 -5.43 35.22
CA ILE A 10 1.41 -5.25 35.69
C ILE A 10 2.07 -6.60 35.94
N THR A 11 1.37 -7.54 36.58
CA THR A 11 1.91 -8.89 36.82
C THR A 11 2.07 -9.69 35.55
N GLN A 12 1.20 -9.51 34.56
CA GLN A 12 1.29 -10.17 33.27
C GLN A 12 2.46 -9.64 32.42
N ALA A 13 2.64 -8.31 32.37
CA ALA A 13 3.78 -7.68 31.70
C ALA A 13 5.12 -8.07 32.36
N GLN A 14 5.18 -8.12 33.68
CA GLN A 14 6.38 -8.58 34.41
C GLN A 14 6.69 -10.06 34.16
N SER A 15 5.68 -10.92 34.09
CA SER A 15 5.84 -12.36 33.80
C SER A 15 6.37 -12.59 32.40
N GLN A 16 5.87 -11.88 31.39
CA GLN A 16 6.37 -11.96 30.02
C GLN A 16 7.82 -11.46 29.89
N THR A 17 8.16 -10.38 30.62
CA THR A 17 9.53 -9.85 30.70
C THR A 17 10.52 -10.87 31.24
N TRP A 18 10.19 -11.57 32.31
CA TRP A 18 11.03 -12.61 32.90
C TRP A 18 11.18 -13.81 31.96
N SER A 19 10.13 -14.20 31.24
CA SER A 19 10.16 -15.32 30.31
C SER A 19 11.09 -15.06 29.14
N LEU A 20 11.11 -13.84 28.58
CA LEU A 20 12.04 -13.48 27.49
C LEU A 20 13.51 -13.47 27.94
N LEU A 21 13.79 -13.07 29.17
CA LEU A 21 15.15 -13.10 29.72
C LEU A 21 15.66 -14.53 29.94
N GLN A 22 14.77 -15.52 30.01
CA GLN A 22 15.09 -16.95 30.13
C GLN A 22 15.03 -17.69 28.79
N ALA A 23 14.83 -16.98 27.69
CA ALA A 23 14.81 -17.56 26.34
C ALA A 23 16.16 -18.20 26.00
N PRO A 24 16.20 -19.21 25.10
CA PRO A 24 17.43 -19.77 24.56
C PRO A 24 18.41 -18.70 24.06
N LYS A 25 19.71 -19.02 24.10
CA LYS A 25 20.77 -18.07 23.68
C LYS A 25 20.57 -17.57 22.25
N GLU A 26 20.11 -18.44 21.39
CA GLU A 26 19.82 -18.13 19.96
C GLU A 26 18.79 -17.01 19.82
N ILE A 27 17.88 -16.87 20.77
CA ILE A 27 16.91 -15.77 20.83
C ILE A 27 17.52 -14.57 21.58
N THR A 28 18.05 -14.78 22.78
CA THR A 28 18.50 -13.67 23.63
C THR A 28 19.62 -12.84 23.02
N LEU A 29 20.51 -13.45 22.23
CA LEU A 29 21.59 -12.74 21.51
C LEU A 29 21.09 -11.83 20.40
N LYS A 30 19.86 -12.02 19.93
CA LYS A 30 19.23 -11.24 18.87
C LYS A 30 18.19 -10.23 19.39
N LEU A 31 17.97 -10.19 20.71
CA LEU A 31 17.10 -9.21 21.33
C LEU A 31 17.82 -7.89 21.58
N ILE A 32 17.32 -6.83 21.00
CA ILE A 32 17.80 -5.45 21.20
C ILE A 32 16.87 -4.78 22.17
N ARG A 33 17.45 -4.13 23.19
CA ARG A 33 16.69 -3.48 24.27
C ARG A 33 17.26 -2.12 24.66
N ASP A 34 18.11 -1.54 23.83
CA ASP A 34 18.58 -0.18 24.09
C ASP A 34 17.43 0.83 23.94
N PRO A 35 17.40 1.88 24.78
CA PRO A 35 16.26 2.81 24.83
C PRO A 35 16.01 3.55 23.49
N VAL A 36 17.05 3.82 22.71
CA VAL A 36 16.92 4.56 21.45
C VAL A 36 16.20 3.70 20.41
N THR A 37 16.66 2.47 20.23
CA THR A 37 16.06 1.52 19.27
C THR A 37 14.62 1.16 19.67
N LEU A 38 14.36 0.97 20.98
CA LEU A 38 12.99 0.76 21.47
C LEU A 38 12.08 1.96 21.20
N SER A 39 12.57 3.19 21.40
CA SER A 39 11.82 4.41 21.10
C SER A 39 11.47 4.52 19.62
N LEU A 40 12.40 4.21 18.72
CA LEU A 40 12.14 4.19 17.28
C LEU A 40 11.11 3.12 16.88
N ALA A 41 11.11 1.97 17.56
CA ALA A 41 10.15 0.92 17.30
C ALA A 41 8.78 1.15 17.95
N SER A 42 8.66 2.11 18.86
CA SER A 42 7.41 2.48 19.53
C SER A 42 6.51 3.42 18.70
N ILE A 43 6.97 3.84 17.53
CA ILE A 43 6.26 4.77 16.63
C ILE A 43 6.31 4.19 15.21
N ASP A 44 5.24 4.36 14.45
CA ASP A 44 5.20 4.12 13.01
C ASP A 44 5.15 5.46 12.23
N TYR A 45 5.11 5.38 10.89
CA TYR A 45 5.01 6.55 10.02
C TYR A 45 3.81 7.45 10.38
N GLY A 46 2.73 6.86 10.89
CA GLY A 46 1.54 7.61 11.27
C GLY A 46 1.72 8.61 12.40
N HIS A 47 2.71 8.43 13.27
CA HIS A 47 2.95 9.27 14.46
C HIS A 47 1.71 9.51 15.35
N ILE A 48 0.74 8.55 15.32
CA ILE A 48 -0.53 8.66 16.05
C ILE A 48 -0.61 7.71 17.23
N VAL A 49 0.00 6.54 17.10
CA VAL A 49 0.01 5.47 18.10
C VAL A 49 1.42 5.34 18.67
N HIS A 50 1.48 5.15 19.98
CA HIS A 50 2.72 4.85 20.70
C HIS A 50 2.55 3.54 21.45
N ASP A 51 3.19 2.48 20.97
CA ASP A 51 3.20 1.16 21.56
C ASP A 51 4.64 0.77 21.93
N ASN A 52 4.93 0.64 23.21
CA ASN A 52 6.27 0.33 23.68
C ASN A 52 6.53 -1.19 23.62
N PRO A 53 7.36 -1.69 22.69
CA PRO A 53 7.73 -3.08 22.68
C PRO A 53 8.65 -3.40 23.85
N PHE A 54 8.62 -4.66 24.32
CA PHE A 54 9.57 -5.14 25.31
C PHE A 54 10.99 -5.28 24.74
N ALA A 55 11.08 -5.72 23.48
CA ALA A 55 12.33 -5.88 22.75
C ALA A 55 12.10 -5.83 21.24
N ILE A 56 13.18 -5.57 20.51
CA ILE A 56 13.24 -5.77 19.08
C ILE A 56 14.07 -7.02 18.83
N PHE A 57 13.57 -7.88 17.94
CA PHE A 57 14.27 -9.08 17.51
C PHE A 57 14.88 -8.83 16.13
N ALA A 58 16.20 -9.02 16.03
CA ALA A 58 16.99 -8.87 14.79
C ALA A 58 17.30 -10.25 14.21
N PRO A 59 16.43 -10.84 13.37
CA PRO A 59 16.65 -12.18 12.81
C PRO A 59 17.78 -12.15 11.78
N SER A 60 18.68 -13.11 11.83
CA SER A 60 19.71 -13.33 10.80
C SER A 60 19.31 -14.43 9.81
N SER A 61 18.18 -15.08 10.05
CA SER A 61 17.62 -16.12 9.17
C SER A 61 16.11 -16.26 9.38
N ILE A 62 15.42 -16.89 8.42
CA ILE A 62 13.99 -17.20 8.54
C ILE A 62 13.74 -18.18 9.71
N SER A 63 14.66 -19.11 9.95
CA SER A 63 14.55 -20.04 11.09
C SER A 63 14.59 -19.35 12.46
N ASP A 64 15.20 -18.18 12.56
CA ASP A 64 15.16 -17.40 13.81
C ASP A 64 13.74 -16.90 14.13
N ILE A 65 13.00 -16.52 13.09
CA ILE A 65 11.59 -16.10 13.24
C ILE A 65 10.74 -17.29 13.72
N SER A 66 10.91 -18.46 13.10
CA SER A 66 10.26 -19.70 13.52
C SER A 66 10.61 -20.05 14.98
N LEU A 67 11.87 -19.92 15.35
CA LEU A 67 12.34 -20.19 16.72
C LEU A 67 11.69 -19.22 17.75
N LEU A 68 11.61 -17.93 17.44
CA LEU A 68 10.96 -16.94 18.30
C LEU A 68 9.46 -17.25 18.48
N ILE A 69 8.75 -17.61 17.41
CA ILE A 69 7.33 -17.96 17.45
C ILE A 69 7.12 -19.24 18.27
N ASN A 70 7.93 -20.28 18.03
CA ASN A 70 7.86 -21.53 18.79
C ASN A 70 8.16 -21.32 20.28
N PHE A 71 9.14 -20.48 20.61
CA PHE A 71 9.42 -20.10 21.96
C PHE A 71 8.21 -19.39 22.60
N SER A 72 7.64 -18.39 21.93
CA SER A 72 6.43 -17.70 22.41
C SER A 72 5.30 -18.69 22.68
N ASN A 73 5.03 -19.61 21.76
CA ASN A 73 4.00 -20.63 21.89
C ASN A 73 4.23 -21.63 23.04
N SER A 74 5.49 -21.81 23.47
CA SER A 74 5.83 -22.70 24.60
C SER A 74 5.56 -22.08 25.97
N LEU A 75 5.33 -20.78 26.03
CA LEU A 75 5.09 -20.05 27.26
C LEU A 75 3.65 -20.21 27.75
N ALA A 76 3.46 -20.22 29.08
CA ALA A 76 2.13 -20.26 29.69
C ALA A 76 1.25 -19.05 29.26
N ILE A 77 1.89 -17.90 29.02
CA ILE A 77 1.29 -16.70 28.44
C ILE A 77 2.14 -16.33 27.23
N PRO A 78 1.68 -16.61 26.02
CA PRO A 78 2.42 -16.29 24.81
C PRO A 78 2.71 -14.80 24.66
N ILE A 79 3.85 -14.48 24.05
CA ILE A 79 4.29 -13.12 23.80
C ILE A 79 3.82 -12.72 22.40
N THR A 80 3.25 -11.53 22.27
CA THR A 80 2.84 -11.00 20.97
C THR A 80 4.02 -10.60 20.11
N ILE A 81 3.89 -10.80 18.79
CA ILE A 81 4.95 -10.61 17.79
C ILE A 81 4.43 -9.73 16.66
N ALA A 82 5.09 -8.61 16.42
CA ALA A 82 4.77 -7.70 15.32
C ALA A 82 5.91 -7.68 14.28
N PRO A 83 5.73 -8.25 13.09
CA PRO A 83 6.70 -8.09 12.01
C PRO A 83 6.68 -6.64 11.50
N ARG A 84 7.84 -6.03 11.37
CA ARG A 84 8.03 -4.64 10.95
C ARG A 84 9.01 -4.57 9.79
N GLY A 85 8.52 -4.16 8.61
CA GLY A 85 9.35 -3.79 7.47
C GLY A 85 9.78 -2.33 7.57
N GLN A 86 9.33 -1.48 6.65
CA GLN A 86 9.68 -0.06 6.59
C GLN A 86 8.91 0.83 7.58
N ALA A 87 8.14 0.25 8.49
CA ALA A 87 7.38 0.99 9.50
C ALA A 87 6.36 2.00 8.93
N HIS A 88 5.91 1.82 7.70
CA HIS A 88 5.05 2.77 6.99
C HIS A 88 3.55 2.54 7.27
N SER A 89 3.20 1.84 8.35
CA SER A 89 1.84 1.82 8.89
C SER A 89 1.51 3.17 9.54
N VAL A 90 0.20 3.49 9.65
CA VAL A 90 -0.23 4.82 10.13
C VAL A 90 -1.02 4.78 11.43
N HIS A 91 -1.35 3.59 11.93
CA HIS A 91 -2.14 3.41 13.15
C HIS A 91 -1.63 2.27 14.04
N GLY A 92 -0.33 2.03 14.06
CA GLY A 92 0.29 1.03 14.92
C GLY A 92 0.21 -0.41 14.41
N GLN A 93 -0.20 -0.65 13.14
CA GLN A 93 -0.43 -2.00 12.63
C GLN A 93 0.79 -2.93 12.71
N ALA A 94 2.00 -2.38 12.54
CA ALA A 94 3.27 -3.11 12.64
C ALA A 94 3.95 -2.95 14.02
N MET A 95 3.17 -2.72 15.07
CA MET A 95 3.64 -2.46 16.43
C MET A 95 3.04 -3.45 17.44
N THR A 96 3.60 -3.47 18.62
CA THR A 96 3.08 -4.26 19.76
C THR A 96 3.42 -3.60 21.08
N ASN A 97 2.47 -3.58 21.99
CA ASN A 97 2.70 -3.12 23.35
C ASN A 97 3.17 -4.29 24.23
N HIS A 98 4.32 -4.15 24.87
CA HIS A 98 4.95 -5.17 25.73
C HIS A 98 5.30 -6.51 25.04
N GLY A 99 5.16 -6.61 23.72
CA GLY A 99 5.56 -7.76 22.91
C GLY A 99 6.94 -7.59 22.27
N VAL A 100 7.20 -8.35 21.23
CA VAL A 100 8.44 -8.30 20.46
C VAL A 100 8.17 -7.79 19.04
N VAL A 101 8.86 -6.74 18.62
CA VAL A 101 8.90 -6.31 17.23
C VAL A 101 10.00 -7.08 16.50
N VAL A 102 9.67 -7.77 15.42
CA VAL A 102 10.64 -8.43 14.54
C VAL A 102 11.06 -7.44 13.46
N ASN A 103 12.32 -7.01 13.49
CA ASN A 103 12.88 -6.14 12.46
C ASN A 103 13.18 -6.96 11.21
N MET A 104 12.26 -6.93 10.25
CA MET A 104 12.38 -7.74 9.03
C MET A 104 13.54 -7.28 8.13
N THR A 105 13.99 -6.03 8.23
CA THR A 105 15.08 -5.50 7.40
C THR A 105 16.43 -6.16 7.68
N GLU A 106 16.58 -6.81 8.83
CA GLU A 106 17.80 -7.56 9.17
C GLU A 106 18.01 -8.80 8.28
N LEU A 107 16.97 -9.28 7.60
CA LEU A 107 17.07 -10.41 6.67
C LEU A 107 17.84 -10.06 5.39
N ASN A 108 18.06 -8.80 5.07
CA ASN A 108 18.94 -8.41 3.95
C ASN A 108 20.34 -8.98 4.07
N GLY A 109 20.89 -9.04 5.30
CA GLY A 109 22.17 -9.68 5.58
C GLY A 109 22.16 -11.20 5.37
N PHE A 110 21.02 -11.86 5.67
CA PHE A 110 20.85 -13.31 5.48
C PHE A 110 20.91 -13.72 4.01
N ARG A 111 20.38 -12.91 3.11
CA ARG A 111 20.32 -13.21 1.67
C ARG A 111 21.61 -12.85 0.91
N ASN A 112 22.60 -12.24 1.53
CA ASN A 112 23.89 -11.86 0.92
C ASN A 112 23.77 -11.10 -0.41
N GLY A 113 22.72 -10.29 -0.57
CA GLY A 113 22.41 -9.57 -1.79
C GLY A 113 21.52 -10.33 -2.79
N ASP A 114 21.21 -11.61 -2.56
CA ASP A 114 20.33 -12.41 -3.41
C ASP A 114 18.85 -12.34 -2.97
N GLY A 115 18.45 -11.22 -2.38
CA GLY A 115 17.08 -11.00 -1.91
C GLY A 115 16.04 -10.95 -3.03
N ILE A 116 16.47 -10.74 -4.28
CA ILE A 116 15.63 -10.66 -5.48
C ILE A 116 16.28 -11.51 -6.58
N VAL A 117 15.57 -12.54 -7.05
CA VAL A 117 16.01 -13.41 -8.13
C VAL A 117 15.00 -13.34 -9.28
N VAL A 118 15.43 -12.82 -10.42
CA VAL A 118 14.58 -12.68 -11.62
C VAL A 118 14.78 -13.88 -12.54
N VAL A 119 13.68 -14.56 -12.88
CA VAL A 119 13.63 -15.70 -13.81
C VAL A 119 12.87 -15.27 -15.06
N VAL A 120 13.55 -15.36 -16.23
CA VAL A 120 13.03 -14.85 -17.51
C VAL A 120 12.34 -15.95 -18.31
N ASP A 121 12.89 -17.17 -18.30
CA ASP A 121 12.57 -18.25 -19.25
C ASP A 121 11.77 -19.40 -18.61
N ASP A 122 10.88 -19.12 -17.64
CA ASP A 122 9.98 -20.15 -17.14
C ASP A 122 8.83 -20.38 -18.13
N THR A 123 8.77 -21.57 -18.69
CA THR A 123 7.78 -21.95 -19.72
C THR A 123 6.42 -22.35 -19.14
N THR A 124 6.32 -22.49 -17.82
CA THR A 124 5.11 -22.98 -17.13
C THR A 124 4.22 -21.85 -16.68
N ILE A 125 4.82 -20.83 -16.02
CA ILE A 125 4.09 -19.71 -15.42
C ILE A 125 4.49 -18.34 -15.99
N GLY A 126 5.41 -18.33 -16.97
CA GLY A 126 5.98 -17.09 -17.51
C GLY A 126 7.07 -16.47 -16.61
N PRO A 127 7.59 -15.30 -16.96
CA PRO A 127 8.64 -14.65 -16.19
C PRO A 127 8.15 -14.26 -14.78
N TYR A 128 9.03 -14.39 -13.78
CA TYR A 128 8.72 -14.02 -12.40
C TYR A 128 9.95 -13.54 -11.64
N ALA A 129 9.72 -12.91 -10.49
CA ALA A 129 10.76 -12.64 -9.50
C ALA A 129 10.46 -13.36 -8.19
N ASP A 130 11.42 -14.11 -7.65
CA ASP A 130 11.43 -14.54 -6.25
C ASP A 130 12.03 -13.43 -5.40
N VAL A 131 11.23 -12.88 -4.49
CA VAL A 131 11.56 -11.66 -3.73
C VAL A 131 11.39 -11.92 -2.24
N GLY A 132 12.40 -11.57 -1.43
CA GLY A 132 12.29 -11.58 0.03
C GLY A 132 11.18 -10.65 0.53
N GLY A 133 10.45 -11.08 1.56
CA GLY A 133 9.38 -10.26 2.14
C GLY A 133 9.87 -8.94 2.73
N GLU A 134 11.15 -8.84 3.08
CA GLU A 134 11.82 -7.65 3.59
C GLU A 134 12.28 -6.67 2.50
N GLN A 135 12.40 -7.13 1.25
CA GLN A 135 12.85 -6.29 0.13
C GLN A 135 11.85 -5.15 -0.13
N ILE A 136 12.33 -4.03 -0.64
CA ILE A 136 11.48 -2.89 -0.99
C ILE A 136 11.22 -2.85 -2.50
N TRP A 137 10.09 -2.26 -2.88
CA TRP A 137 9.64 -2.29 -4.28
C TRP A 137 10.56 -1.54 -5.23
N ILE A 138 11.30 -0.51 -4.78
CA ILE A 138 12.29 0.17 -5.63
C ILE A 138 13.42 -0.78 -6.03
N ASP A 139 13.87 -1.65 -5.13
CA ASP A 139 14.92 -2.64 -5.44
C ASP A 139 14.37 -3.71 -6.39
N VAL A 140 13.09 -4.09 -6.25
CA VAL A 140 12.42 -5.00 -7.20
C VAL A 140 12.34 -4.37 -8.58
N LEU A 141 12.00 -3.07 -8.67
CA LEU A 141 11.98 -2.34 -9.93
C LEU A 141 13.36 -2.41 -10.61
N HIS A 142 14.42 -2.03 -9.91
CA HIS A 142 15.76 -2.00 -10.48
C HIS A 142 16.19 -3.40 -10.95
N ALA A 143 16.03 -4.43 -10.12
CA ALA A 143 16.41 -5.80 -10.46
C ALA A 143 15.65 -6.37 -11.67
N THR A 144 14.37 -6.05 -11.80
CA THR A 144 13.54 -6.53 -12.94
C THR A 144 13.83 -5.75 -14.21
N LEU A 145 14.05 -4.44 -14.11
CA LEU A 145 14.42 -3.61 -15.25
C LEU A 145 15.73 -4.03 -15.90
N GLU A 146 16.73 -4.48 -15.14
CA GLU A 146 17.98 -5.05 -15.68
C GLU A 146 17.75 -6.23 -16.64
N ARG A 147 16.58 -6.87 -16.55
CA ARG A 147 16.15 -8.00 -17.39
C ARG A 147 15.10 -7.61 -18.43
N GLY A 148 14.76 -6.33 -18.56
CA GLY A 148 13.71 -5.87 -19.46
C GLY A 148 12.30 -6.25 -19.02
N LEU A 149 12.11 -6.52 -17.72
CA LEU A 149 10.86 -6.97 -17.11
C LEU A 149 10.41 -6.00 -16.02
N THR A 150 9.14 -6.10 -15.64
CA THR A 150 8.52 -5.32 -14.56
C THR A 150 7.41 -6.11 -13.90
N PRO A 151 7.16 -5.98 -12.59
CA PRO A 151 5.91 -6.39 -11.97
C PRO A 151 4.69 -5.83 -12.70
N LEU A 152 3.62 -6.64 -12.80
CA LEU A 152 2.39 -6.23 -13.49
C LEU A 152 1.61 -5.15 -12.73
N SER A 153 1.71 -5.13 -11.40
CA SER A 153 1.03 -4.17 -10.54
C SER A 153 1.96 -3.60 -9.49
N TRP A 154 1.82 -2.32 -9.22
CA TRP A 154 2.64 -1.54 -8.31
C TRP A 154 1.83 -0.99 -7.14
N THR A 155 2.53 -0.49 -6.13
CA THR A 155 2.03 0.45 -5.13
C THR A 155 2.59 1.83 -5.45
N ASP A 156 1.93 2.90 -5.03
CA ASP A 156 2.36 4.27 -5.37
C ASP A 156 3.69 4.67 -4.74
N TYR A 157 3.96 4.17 -3.53
CA TYR A 157 5.22 4.44 -2.85
C TYR A 157 6.11 3.20 -2.85
N LEU A 158 7.28 3.29 -3.50
CA LEU A 158 8.14 2.13 -3.75
C LEU A 158 9.08 1.77 -2.58
N TYR A 159 9.18 2.61 -1.55
CA TYR A 159 10.00 2.33 -0.37
C TYR A 159 9.23 1.54 0.70
N LEU A 160 8.23 0.76 0.28
CA LEU A 160 7.50 -0.19 1.11
C LEU A 160 8.05 -1.61 0.93
N SER A 161 8.01 -2.41 2.01
CA SER A 161 8.41 -3.81 1.94
C SER A 161 7.36 -4.66 1.22
N VAL A 162 7.81 -5.65 0.46
CA VAL A 162 6.96 -6.60 -0.28
C VAL A 162 6.00 -7.32 0.66
N GLY A 163 6.48 -7.89 1.77
CA GLY A 163 5.63 -8.59 2.74
C GLY A 163 4.57 -7.67 3.36
N GLY A 164 4.89 -6.38 3.58
CA GLY A 164 3.97 -5.39 4.11
C GLY A 164 2.83 -5.06 3.14
N THR A 165 3.13 -4.80 1.87
CA THR A 165 2.10 -4.48 0.87
C THR A 165 1.22 -5.69 0.55
N LEU A 166 1.79 -6.89 0.42
CA LEU A 166 1.02 -8.13 0.18
C LEU A 166 0.15 -8.52 1.37
N SER A 167 0.48 -8.10 2.59
CA SER A 167 -0.39 -8.27 3.75
C SER A 167 -1.65 -7.39 3.70
N ASN A 168 -1.65 -6.34 2.87
CA ASN A 168 -2.79 -5.43 2.68
C ASN A 168 -3.50 -5.64 1.34
N ALA A 169 -2.93 -5.22 0.23
CA ALA A 169 -3.31 -5.55 -1.14
C ALA A 169 -2.23 -5.08 -2.13
N GLY A 170 -1.66 -3.88 -1.92
CA GLY A 170 -0.77 -3.21 -2.87
C GLY A 170 -1.54 -2.74 -4.10
N ILE A 171 -1.95 -1.47 -4.09
CA ILE A 171 -2.81 -0.86 -5.10
C ILE A 171 -2.19 0.41 -5.67
N SER A 172 -2.49 0.68 -6.93
CA SER A 172 -2.16 1.92 -7.65
C SER A 172 -3.02 2.03 -8.91
N GLY A 173 -2.76 3.02 -9.74
CA GLY A 173 -3.52 3.24 -10.97
C GLY A 173 -3.45 2.15 -12.04
N GLN A 174 -2.61 1.10 -11.91
CA GLN A 174 -2.66 -0.09 -12.79
C GLN A 174 -3.64 -1.17 -12.29
N THR A 175 -4.15 -1.04 -11.07
CA THR A 175 -4.99 -2.07 -10.43
C THR A 175 -6.24 -2.40 -11.24
N PHE A 176 -6.81 -1.45 -11.96
CA PHE A 176 -7.96 -1.71 -12.83
C PHE A 176 -7.66 -2.75 -13.92
N ARG A 177 -6.42 -2.84 -14.38
CA ARG A 177 -5.98 -3.69 -15.50
C ARG A 177 -5.47 -5.04 -15.02
N PHE A 178 -4.56 -5.03 -14.05
CA PHE A 178 -3.82 -6.22 -13.60
C PHE A 178 -4.26 -6.75 -12.23
N GLY A 179 -5.19 -6.06 -11.57
CA GLY A 179 -5.52 -6.31 -10.17
C GLY A 179 -4.50 -5.71 -9.21
N PRO A 180 -4.74 -5.82 -7.90
CA PRO A 180 -3.78 -5.43 -6.87
C PRO A 180 -2.53 -6.32 -6.92
N GLN A 181 -1.46 -5.93 -6.22
CA GLN A 181 -0.24 -6.76 -6.14
C GLN A 181 -0.53 -8.19 -5.68
N ILE A 182 -1.46 -8.37 -4.73
CA ILE A 182 -1.85 -9.72 -4.25
C ILE A 182 -2.42 -10.62 -5.35
N SER A 183 -3.01 -10.08 -6.41
CA SER A 183 -3.52 -10.84 -7.56
C SER A 183 -2.42 -11.31 -8.52
N ASN A 184 -1.19 -10.83 -8.34
CA ASN A 184 -0.04 -11.09 -9.21
C ASN A 184 1.06 -11.89 -8.50
N VAL A 185 0.66 -12.76 -7.56
CA VAL A 185 1.56 -13.63 -6.79
C VAL A 185 1.29 -15.08 -7.15
N HIS A 186 2.32 -15.82 -7.53
CA HIS A 186 2.24 -17.25 -7.84
C HIS A 186 2.45 -18.15 -6.61
N GLN A 187 3.34 -17.75 -5.69
CA GLN A 187 3.74 -18.58 -4.56
C GLN A 187 4.28 -17.72 -3.41
N LEU A 188 4.14 -18.20 -2.20
CA LEU A 188 4.67 -17.56 -0.99
C LEU A 188 5.41 -18.58 -0.12
N ASP A 189 6.43 -18.10 0.61
CA ASP A 189 6.94 -18.76 1.81
C ASP A 189 6.49 -17.94 3.03
N VAL A 190 5.84 -18.62 3.96
CA VAL A 190 5.19 -18.00 5.12
C VAL A 190 5.58 -18.72 6.40
N VAL A 191 6.04 -17.97 7.39
CA VAL A 191 6.16 -18.49 8.76
C VAL A 191 4.83 -18.24 9.47
N THR A 192 4.11 -19.32 9.79
CA THR A 192 2.79 -19.24 10.43
C THR A 192 2.89 -18.83 11.91
N GLY A 193 1.78 -18.47 12.55
CA GLY A 193 1.72 -18.25 13.99
C GLY A 193 1.98 -19.50 14.85
N LYS A 194 2.16 -20.68 14.22
CA LYS A 194 2.63 -21.91 14.87
C LYS A 194 4.16 -22.05 14.83
N GLY A 195 4.86 -21.21 14.05
CA GLY A 195 6.30 -21.31 13.83
C GLY A 195 6.70 -22.19 12.64
N ASP A 196 5.73 -22.74 11.89
CA ASP A 196 6.01 -23.57 10.72
C ASP A 196 6.32 -22.66 9.51
N LEU A 197 7.44 -22.95 8.82
CA LEU A 197 7.71 -22.36 7.50
C LEU A 197 6.99 -23.21 6.43
N VAL A 198 6.07 -22.60 5.72
CA VAL A 198 5.22 -23.27 4.72
C VAL A 198 5.31 -22.56 3.39
N THR A 199 5.64 -23.29 2.33
CA THR A 199 5.47 -22.84 0.95
C THR A 199 4.03 -23.08 0.51
N CYS A 200 3.36 -22.03 -0.03
CA CYS A 200 1.96 -22.08 -0.44
C CYS A 200 1.72 -21.37 -1.77
N SER A 201 0.73 -21.87 -2.52
CA SER A 201 0.25 -21.30 -3.80
C SER A 201 -1.26 -21.57 -3.93
N ALA A 202 -1.87 -21.17 -5.04
CA ALA A 202 -3.27 -21.49 -5.32
C ALA A 202 -3.53 -23.01 -5.38
N GLU A 203 -2.52 -23.83 -5.76
CA GLU A 203 -2.63 -25.28 -5.91
C GLU A 203 -2.11 -26.05 -4.69
N ASN A 204 -1.23 -25.45 -3.89
CA ASN A 204 -0.58 -26.11 -2.76
C ASN A 204 -0.69 -25.26 -1.49
N ASN A 205 -1.21 -25.84 -0.39
CA ASN A 205 -1.49 -25.11 0.84
C ASN A 205 -2.34 -23.84 0.58
N SER A 206 -3.30 -23.95 -0.34
CA SER A 206 -4.08 -22.83 -0.88
C SER A 206 -4.81 -22.03 0.20
N GLU A 207 -5.27 -22.68 1.27
CA GLU A 207 -5.94 -21.99 2.37
C GLU A 207 -5.01 -20.99 3.07
N LEU A 208 -3.71 -21.32 3.26
CA LEU A 208 -2.74 -20.37 3.80
C LEU A 208 -2.40 -19.28 2.78
N PHE A 209 -2.25 -19.65 1.50
CA PHE A 209 -1.97 -18.70 0.43
C PHE A 209 -3.02 -17.58 0.38
N TYR A 210 -4.30 -17.97 0.31
CA TYR A 210 -5.41 -17.01 0.29
C TYR A 210 -5.61 -16.30 1.64
N ALA A 211 -5.21 -16.93 2.74
CA ALA A 211 -5.30 -16.29 4.05
C ALA A 211 -4.37 -15.10 4.18
N VAL A 212 -3.10 -15.24 3.80
CA VAL A 212 -2.08 -14.20 4.03
C VAL A 212 -2.17 -13.05 3.05
N LEU A 213 -2.65 -13.27 1.82
CA LEU A 213 -2.87 -12.24 0.81
C LEU A 213 -4.03 -11.31 1.23
N GLY A 214 -3.69 -10.07 1.61
CA GLY A 214 -4.64 -9.13 2.21
C GLY A 214 -5.10 -9.51 3.62
N GLY A 215 -4.35 -10.38 4.32
CA GLY A 215 -4.70 -10.94 5.62
C GLY A 215 -4.29 -10.08 6.82
N LEU A 216 -3.81 -8.85 6.59
CA LEU A 216 -3.42 -7.90 7.61
C LEU A 216 -2.38 -8.48 8.61
N GLY A 217 -1.50 -9.37 8.14
CA GLY A 217 -0.46 -10.02 8.95
C GLY A 217 -0.98 -11.01 9.99
N GLN A 218 -2.27 -11.41 9.95
CA GLN A 218 -2.90 -12.18 11.01
C GLN A 218 -2.58 -13.68 10.99
N PHE A 219 -2.11 -14.21 9.86
CA PHE A 219 -2.02 -15.66 9.65
C PHE A 219 -0.59 -16.18 9.51
N GLY A 220 0.35 -15.29 9.26
CA GLY A 220 1.75 -15.61 9.09
C GLY A 220 2.57 -14.41 8.63
N ILE A 221 3.88 -14.58 8.67
CA ILE A 221 4.89 -13.61 8.23
C ILE A 221 5.38 -14.04 6.84
N ILE A 222 5.12 -13.23 5.82
CA ILE A 222 5.59 -13.47 4.45
C ILE A 222 7.10 -13.24 4.42
N THR A 223 7.85 -14.28 4.10
CA THR A 223 9.32 -14.24 4.02
C THR A 223 9.85 -14.30 2.59
N ARG A 224 9.05 -14.78 1.63
CA ARG A 224 9.33 -14.75 0.19
C ARG A 224 8.01 -14.66 -0.58
N ALA A 225 8.02 -13.94 -1.70
CA ALA A 225 6.94 -13.95 -2.68
C ALA A 225 7.50 -14.21 -4.08
N ARG A 226 6.82 -15.05 -4.86
CA ARG A 226 7.02 -15.22 -6.30
C ARG A 226 6.03 -14.35 -7.03
N ILE A 227 6.54 -13.28 -7.65
CA ILE A 227 5.76 -12.20 -8.24
C ILE A 227 5.77 -12.33 -9.75
N ALA A 228 4.60 -12.27 -10.39
CA ALA A 228 4.45 -12.28 -11.84
C ALA A 228 5.09 -11.03 -12.46
N LEU A 229 5.81 -11.24 -13.56
CA LEU A 229 6.42 -10.17 -14.34
C LEU A 229 5.82 -10.13 -15.75
N GLY A 230 5.85 -8.95 -16.35
CA GLY A 230 5.60 -8.71 -17.76
C GLY A 230 6.75 -7.98 -18.42
N PRO A 231 6.69 -7.79 -19.75
CA PRO A 231 7.65 -6.94 -20.44
C PRO A 231 7.54 -5.51 -19.90
N ALA A 232 8.67 -4.95 -19.62
CA ALA A 232 8.72 -3.55 -19.25
C ALA A 232 8.66 -2.68 -20.53
N PRO A 233 8.14 -1.42 -20.48
CA PRO A 233 8.14 -0.53 -21.64
C PRO A 233 9.58 -0.14 -21.98
N THR A 234 10.20 -0.76 -23.00
CA THR A 234 11.63 -0.63 -23.31
C THR A 234 11.93 0.22 -24.54
N ARG A 235 12.94 1.09 -24.42
CA ARG A 235 13.66 1.62 -25.57
C ARG A 235 14.89 0.75 -25.85
N ALA A 236 14.83 -0.13 -26.86
CA ALA A 236 15.99 -0.85 -27.35
C ALA A 236 16.93 0.15 -28.07
N ASN A 237 17.88 0.70 -27.38
CA ASN A 237 18.99 1.37 -28.07
C ASN A 237 19.84 0.29 -28.72
N ASN A 238 19.75 0.16 -30.07
CA ASN A 238 20.71 -0.55 -30.90
C ASN A 238 22.08 0.16 -30.86
N PHE A 239 22.74 0.19 -29.72
CA PHE A 239 24.15 0.48 -29.65
C PHE A 239 24.95 -0.80 -29.91
N LYS A 240 25.24 -1.05 -31.19
CA LYS A 240 26.37 -1.88 -31.57
C LYS A 240 27.62 -1.21 -31.06
N GLU A 241 28.28 -1.90 -30.13
CA GLU A 241 29.68 -1.75 -29.76
C GLU A 241 30.19 -0.38 -29.27
N LYS A 242 30.64 -0.32 -28.00
CA LYS A 242 32.09 -0.15 -27.72
C LYS A 242 32.35 -0.05 -26.21
N THR A 243 33.34 -0.83 -25.80
CA THR A 243 34.18 -0.72 -24.60
C THR A 243 33.62 -1.24 -23.27
N LYS A 244 34.40 -2.16 -22.70
CA LYS A 244 34.21 -2.91 -21.45
C LYS A 244 34.22 -2.06 -20.16
N THR A 245 34.01 -0.77 -20.22
CA THR A 245 34.12 0.14 -19.05
C THR A 245 32.84 0.89 -18.71
N ASP A 246 31.80 0.89 -19.55
CA ASP A 246 30.53 1.56 -19.22
C ASP A 246 29.43 0.53 -18.92
N LYS A 247 29.32 0.13 -17.66
CA LYS A 247 28.28 -0.78 -17.14
C LYS A 247 26.90 -0.15 -16.94
N PHE A 248 26.62 0.99 -17.55
CA PHE A 248 25.30 1.60 -17.53
C PHE A 248 24.78 1.74 -18.97
N HIS A 249 24.12 0.69 -19.46
CA HIS A 249 23.22 0.85 -20.59
C HIS A 249 21.95 1.54 -20.04
N ALA A 250 21.85 2.84 -20.22
CA ALA A 250 20.65 3.58 -19.91
C ALA A 250 19.54 3.12 -20.88
N TYR A 251 18.74 2.16 -20.47
CA TYR A 251 17.43 1.92 -21.07
C TYR A 251 16.56 3.11 -20.69
N ILE A 252 16.33 4.04 -21.58
CA ILE A 252 15.41 5.15 -21.35
C ILE A 252 14.01 4.61 -21.65
N TRP A 253 13.27 4.41 -20.60
CA TRP A 253 11.86 4.00 -20.59
C TRP A 253 11.03 5.25 -20.63
N LEU A 254 10.02 5.34 -21.48
CA LEU A 254 9.29 6.57 -21.67
C LEU A 254 7.82 6.40 -21.29
N VAL A 255 7.34 7.39 -20.59
CA VAL A 255 5.98 7.50 -20.10
C VAL A 255 5.42 8.84 -20.52
N LYS A 256 4.34 8.82 -21.28
CA LYS A 256 3.51 10.00 -21.52
C LYS A 256 2.57 10.14 -20.33
N TRP A 257 2.84 11.14 -19.47
CA TRP A 257 2.13 11.41 -18.25
C TRP A 257 1.28 12.67 -18.39
N LEU A 258 -0.04 12.51 -18.28
CA LEU A 258 -1.02 13.56 -18.52
C LEU A 258 -1.80 13.89 -17.25
N ARG A 259 -2.20 15.16 -17.12
CA ARG A 259 -3.18 15.64 -16.12
C ARG A 259 -4.28 16.42 -16.82
N LEU A 260 -5.54 16.00 -16.59
CA LEU A 260 -6.75 16.53 -17.19
C LEU A 260 -7.62 17.13 -16.08
N LEU A 261 -8.02 18.40 -16.20
CA LEU A 261 -8.75 19.11 -15.17
C LEU A 261 -10.25 19.18 -15.46
N TYR A 262 -11.07 18.96 -14.40
CA TYR A 262 -12.53 18.97 -14.42
C TYR A 262 -13.10 19.82 -13.29
N ASN A 263 -14.23 20.49 -13.53
CA ASN A 263 -15.04 21.14 -12.48
C ASN A 263 -16.35 20.38 -12.19
N ASP A 264 -16.69 19.39 -12.99
CA ASP A 264 -17.89 18.57 -12.85
C ASP A 264 -17.50 17.14 -12.45
N PHE A 265 -17.99 16.69 -11.30
CA PHE A 265 -17.67 15.37 -10.76
C PHE A 265 -18.23 14.25 -11.63
N SER A 266 -19.43 14.41 -12.21
CA SER A 266 -20.05 13.38 -13.05
C SER A 266 -19.27 13.17 -14.34
N ALA A 267 -18.76 14.24 -14.96
CA ALA A 267 -17.86 14.16 -16.10
C ALA A 267 -16.55 13.48 -15.72
N PHE A 268 -15.94 13.87 -14.61
CA PHE A 268 -14.70 13.30 -14.09
C PHE A 268 -14.82 11.79 -13.81
N SER A 269 -15.80 11.37 -13.01
CA SER A 269 -15.99 9.96 -12.66
C SER A 269 -16.42 9.11 -13.87
N GLY A 270 -17.29 9.64 -14.72
CA GLY A 270 -17.70 8.96 -15.96
C GLY A 270 -16.54 8.76 -16.93
N ASP A 271 -15.63 9.71 -17.05
CA ASP A 271 -14.44 9.59 -17.89
C ASP A 271 -13.42 8.60 -17.27
N GLN A 272 -13.26 8.57 -15.94
CA GLN A 272 -12.44 7.54 -15.28
C GLN A 272 -12.99 6.13 -15.53
N GLU A 273 -14.30 5.92 -15.37
CA GLU A 273 -14.93 4.62 -15.65
C GLU A 273 -14.81 4.21 -17.11
N HIS A 274 -14.94 5.19 -18.03
CA HIS A 274 -14.70 4.97 -19.45
C HIS A 274 -13.26 4.50 -19.71
N LEU A 275 -12.26 5.18 -19.15
CA LEU A 275 -10.85 4.83 -19.33
C LEU A 275 -10.52 3.41 -18.84
N ILE A 276 -11.05 3.00 -17.70
CA ILE A 276 -10.79 1.65 -17.17
C ILE A 276 -11.61 0.55 -17.83
N SER A 277 -12.67 0.89 -18.60
CA SER A 277 -13.53 -0.10 -19.28
C SER A 277 -12.81 -0.84 -20.40
N PHE A 278 -11.78 -0.27 -20.98
CA PHE A 278 -10.97 -0.90 -22.04
C PHE A 278 -10.11 -2.05 -21.55
N ASN A 279 -9.83 -2.15 -20.27
CA ASN A 279 -9.34 -3.31 -19.52
C ASN A 279 -8.31 -4.20 -20.24
N GLY A 280 -7.49 -3.63 -21.14
CA GLY A 280 -6.48 -4.34 -21.92
C GLY A 280 -7.00 -5.10 -23.16
N ILE A 281 -8.28 -4.97 -23.52
CA ILE A 281 -8.86 -5.67 -24.69
C ILE A 281 -8.33 -5.10 -26.02
N ASN A 282 -7.95 -3.83 -26.06
CA ASN A 282 -7.24 -3.20 -27.18
C ASN A 282 -6.01 -2.47 -26.63
N GLU A 283 -4.88 -3.12 -26.62
CA GLU A 283 -3.65 -2.62 -25.99
C GLU A 283 -3.17 -1.28 -26.54
N THR A 284 -3.41 -0.98 -27.83
CA THR A 284 -3.00 0.27 -28.46
C THR A 284 -3.81 1.48 -28.01
N ASN A 285 -5.09 1.31 -27.66
CA ASN A 285 -6.01 2.41 -27.31
C ASN A 285 -6.43 2.41 -25.84
N ALA A 286 -5.74 1.66 -24.97
CA ALA A 286 -6.02 1.61 -23.54
C ALA A 286 -5.00 2.44 -22.74
N ALA A 287 -5.46 3.02 -21.63
CA ALA A 287 -4.59 3.62 -20.65
C ALA A 287 -3.78 2.55 -19.92
N ASP A 288 -2.53 2.84 -19.61
CA ASP A 288 -1.68 1.96 -18.80
C ASP A 288 -1.80 2.24 -17.31
N TYR A 289 -2.24 3.45 -16.96
CA TYR A 289 -2.42 3.91 -15.59
C TYR A 289 -3.53 4.97 -15.54
N VAL A 290 -4.44 4.85 -14.59
CA VAL A 290 -5.53 5.81 -14.36
C VAL A 290 -5.65 6.05 -12.87
N GLU A 291 -5.40 7.28 -12.46
CA GLU A 291 -5.70 7.79 -11.12
C GLU A 291 -6.44 9.12 -11.21
N GLY A 292 -6.68 9.71 -10.07
CA GLY A 292 -7.17 11.07 -9.97
C GLY A 292 -7.01 11.59 -8.56
N PHE A 293 -7.11 12.89 -8.45
CA PHE A 293 -7.01 13.58 -7.17
C PHE A 293 -7.78 14.92 -7.20
N LEU A 294 -7.95 15.49 -6.02
CA LEU A 294 -8.60 16.77 -5.85
C LEU A 294 -7.55 17.87 -5.66
N LEU A 295 -7.63 18.92 -6.47
CA LEU A 295 -7.01 20.21 -6.17
C LEU A 295 -8.01 21.04 -5.36
N GLN A 296 -7.61 21.42 -4.16
CA GLN A 296 -8.43 22.19 -3.22
C GLN A 296 -7.75 23.52 -2.93
N ASN A 297 -8.53 24.55 -2.57
CA ASN A 297 -7.99 25.86 -2.25
C ASN A 297 -7.30 25.86 -0.88
N GLN A 298 -6.09 25.28 -0.83
CA GLN A 298 -5.24 25.27 0.35
C GLN A 298 -3.80 25.65 -0.04
N PRO A 299 -3.21 26.64 0.60
CA PRO A 299 -1.78 26.96 0.38
C PRO A 299 -0.85 26.05 1.20
N PRO A 300 0.32 25.65 0.62
CA PRO A 300 0.65 25.84 -0.78
C PRO A 300 -0.01 24.76 -1.66
N LEU A 301 -0.59 25.18 -2.81
CA LEU A 301 -0.98 24.25 -3.86
C LEU A 301 0.28 23.66 -4.49
N ASP A 302 0.40 22.34 -4.56
CA ASP A 302 1.42 21.71 -5.38
C ASP A 302 1.08 21.84 -6.87
N LEU A 303 1.72 22.78 -7.51
CA LEU A 303 1.60 23.05 -8.94
C LEU A 303 2.88 22.68 -9.72
N SER A 304 3.80 21.92 -9.13
CA SER A 304 5.11 21.57 -9.70
C SER A 304 5.03 20.79 -11.02
N PHE A 305 3.94 20.07 -11.23
CA PHE A 305 3.66 19.37 -12.49
C PHE A 305 3.37 20.36 -13.64
N TYR A 306 2.74 21.49 -13.33
CA TYR A 306 2.21 22.40 -14.35
C TYR A 306 3.23 23.47 -14.75
N PRO A 307 3.26 23.87 -16.05
CA PRO A 307 4.14 24.96 -16.49
C PRO A 307 3.89 26.25 -15.70
N GLU A 308 4.96 26.97 -15.34
CA GLU A 308 4.83 28.22 -14.55
C GLU A 308 3.82 29.23 -15.12
N PRO A 309 3.73 29.46 -16.46
CA PRO A 309 2.73 30.39 -17.03
C PRO A 309 1.27 29.95 -16.80
N ASP A 310 1.02 28.65 -16.59
CA ASP A 310 -0.32 28.10 -16.42
C ASP A 310 -0.77 28.07 -14.94
N GLN A 311 0.15 28.09 -13.99
CA GLN A 311 -0.15 28.00 -12.56
C GLN A 311 -1.15 29.06 -12.05
N PRO A 312 -1.08 30.36 -12.46
CA PRO A 312 -2.06 31.34 -12.05
C PRO A 312 -3.50 31.04 -12.52
N ARG A 313 -3.66 30.50 -13.74
CA ARG A 313 -4.98 30.16 -14.27
C ARG A 313 -5.56 28.91 -13.59
N ILE A 314 -4.73 27.94 -13.18
CA ILE A 314 -5.15 26.79 -12.38
C ILE A 314 -5.58 27.26 -10.98
N THR A 315 -4.78 28.12 -10.34
CA THR A 315 -5.13 28.73 -9.04
C THR A 315 -6.46 29.48 -9.11
N SER A 316 -6.71 30.21 -10.21
CA SER A 316 -8.00 30.88 -10.43
C SER A 316 -9.17 29.89 -10.50
N LEU A 317 -9.01 28.75 -11.20
CA LEU A 317 -10.05 27.72 -11.24
C LEU A 317 -10.33 27.14 -9.86
N VAL A 318 -9.28 26.76 -9.12
CA VAL A 318 -9.44 26.22 -7.76
C VAL A 318 -10.14 27.23 -6.83
N THR A 319 -9.80 28.50 -6.96
CA THR A 319 -10.45 29.58 -6.18
C THR A 319 -11.92 29.74 -6.57
N GLN A 320 -12.23 29.67 -7.86
CA GLN A 320 -13.60 29.85 -8.38
C GLN A 320 -14.53 28.69 -8.00
N TYR A 321 -14.05 27.45 -8.11
CA TYR A 321 -14.88 26.25 -7.92
C TYR A 321 -14.72 25.58 -6.54
N GLY A 322 -13.69 25.95 -5.77
CA GLY A 322 -13.36 25.35 -4.47
C GLY A 322 -12.68 23.99 -4.58
N ILE A 323 -13.15 23.14 -5.49
CA ILE A 323 -12.57 21.83 -5.83
C ILE A 323 -12.44 21.75 -7.36
N ILE A 324 -11.27 21.32 -7.83
CA ILE A 324 -11.01 20.87 -9.19
C ILE A 324 -10.60 19.40 -9.12
N TYR A 325 -11.26 18.55 -9.91
CA TYR A 325 -10.93 17.14 -10.04
C TYR A 325 -9.89 16.97 -11.15
N VAL A 326 -8.89 16.14 -10.92
CA VAL A 326 -7.81 15.91 -11.88
C VAL A 326 -7.73 14.43 -12.17
N ILE A 327 -7.84 14.04 -13.44
CA ILE A 327 -7.45 12.70 -13.89
C ILE A 327 -5.94 12.72 -14.15
N GLU A 328 -5.24 11.77 -13.56
CA GLU A 328 -3.87 11.42 -13.89
C GLU A 328 -3.90 10.20 -14.80
N LEU A 329 -3.47 10.38 -16.02
CA LEU A 329 -3.52 9.41 -17.09
C LEU A 329 -2.12 9.12 -17.63
N VAL A 330 -1.81 7.84 -17.85
CA VAL A 330 -0.50 7.48 -18.40
C VAL A 330 -0.64 6.51 -19.56
N LYS A 331 0.20 6.75 -20.57
CA LYS A 331 0.48 5.83 -21.68
C LYS A 331 1.96 5.47 -21.68
N TYR A 332 2.26 4.19 -21.60
CA TYR A 332 3.62 3.69 -21.77
C TYR A 332 3.94 3.55 -23.25
N TYR A 333 5.18 3.86 -23.62
CA TYR A 333 5.64 3.69 -24.99
C TYR A 333 7.11 3.32 -25.07
N ASP A 334 7.49 2.73 -26.20
CA ASP A 334 8.84 2.29 -26.51
C ASP A 334 9.27 2.80 -27.91
N ASN A 335 10.44 2.38 -28.37
CA ASN A 335 10.93 2.75 -29.70
C ASN A 335 10.01 2.34 -30.85
N SER A 336 9.24 1.27 -30.70
CA SER A 336 8.35 0.78 -31.76
C SER A 336 7.03 1.55 -31.81
N THR A 337 6.63 2.14 -30.69
CA THR A 337 5.37 2.87 -30.51
C THR A 337 5.55 4.38 -30.40
N GLN A 338 6.78 4.88 -30.27
CA GLN A 338 7.07 6.31 -30.10
C GLN A 338 6.51 7.20 -31.21
N GLU A 339 6.49 6.70 -32.46
CA GLU A 339 5.97 7.49 -33.60
C GLU A 339 4.44 7.63 -33.57
N HIS A 340 3.74 6.80 -32.79
CA HIS A 340 2.28 6.74 -32.73
C HIS A 340 1.71 7.14 -31.37
N VAL A 341 2.54 7.29 -30.32
CA VAL A 341 2.04 7.55 -28.95
C VAL A 341 1.20 8.81 -28.83
N ASP A 342 1.55 9.88 -29.55
CA ASP A 342 0.77 11.12 -29.54
C ASP A 342 -0.60 10.94 -30.22
N GLU A 343 -0.70 10.11 -31.27
CA GLU A 343 -1.99 9.77 -31.90
C GLU A 343 -2.81 8.85 -30.98
N ASP A 344 -2.17 7.88 -30.33
CA ASP A 344 -2.83 7.00 -29.33
C ASP A 344 -3.39 7.82 -28.17
N VAL A 345 -2.62 8.77 -27.65
CA VAL A 345 -3.07 9.69 -26.59
C VAL A 345 -4.23 10.54 -27.08
N LYS A 346 -4.14 11.11 -28.27
CA LYS A 346 -5.22 11.91 -28.85
C LYS A 346 -6.52 11.12 -28.96
N LEU A 347 -6.47 9.88 -29.45
CA LEU A 347 -7.64 8.99 -29.52
C LEU A 347 -8.18 8.65 -28.13
N LEU A 348 -7.29 8.46 -27.16
CA LEU A 348 -7.66 8.14 -25.79
C LEU A 348 -8.42 9.28 -25.09
N VAL A 349 -8.03 10.55 -25.37
CA VAL A 349 -8.64 11.72 -24.72
C VAL A 349 -9.76 12.38 -25.54
N GLU A 350 -9.96 12.00 -26.81
CA GLU A 350 -10.88 12.67 -27.74
C GLU A 350 -12.32 12.77 -27.22
N ARG A 351 -12.77 11.75 -26.46
CA ARG A 351 -14.15 11.68 -25.93
C ARG A 351 -14.30 12.15 -24.51
N LEU A 352 -13.21 12.51 -23.85
CA LEU A 352 -13.23 12.93 -22.47
C LEU A 352 -13.72 14.37 -22.32
N LYS A 353 -14.36 14.68 -21.20
CA LYS A 353 -15.11 15.90 -20.95
C LYS A 353 -14.36 16.91 -20.08
N PHE A 354 -13.04 16.85 -20.03
CA PHE A 354 -12.21 17.81 -19.30
C PHE A 354 -12.25 19.20 -19.93
N PHE A 355 -11.75 20.22 -19.21
CA PHE A 355 -11.57 21.55 -19.79
C PHE A 355 -10.56 21.50 -20.96
N PRO A 356 -10.94 21.77 -22.22
CA PRO A 356 -10.07 21.53 -23.39
C PRO A 356 -8.70 22.23 -23.33
N THR A 357 -8.60 23.36 -22.60
CA THR A 357 -7.36 24.12 -22.45
C THR A 357 -6.56 23.78 -21.18
N PHE A 358 -6.97 22.75 -20.45
CA PHE A 358 -6.35 22.30 -19.21
C PHE A 358 -5.99 20.82 -19.26
N MET A 359 -5.40 20.43 -20.37
CA MET A 359 -4.64 19.20 -20.51
C MET A 359 -3.16 19.56 -20.45
N PHE A 360 -2.43 18.89 -19.59
CA PHE A 360 -1.00 19.07 -19.39
C PHE A 360 -0.32 17.71 -19.49
N GLU A 361 0.85 17.69 -20.15
CA GLU A 361 1.58 16.46 -20.36
C GLU A 361 3.08 16.63 -20.09
N LYS A 362 3.72 15.52 -19.71
CA LYS A 362 5.17 15.39 -19.59
C LYS A 362 5.61 14.03 -20.13
N ASP A 363 6.77 14.03 -20.77
CA ASP A 363 7.50 12.80 -21.04
C ASP A 363 8.53 12.59 -19.93
N VAL A 364 8.43 11.46 -19.24
CA VAL A 364 9.34 11.09 -18.14
C VAL A 364 9.82 9.66 -18.30
N SER A 365 10.86 9.26 -17.58
CA SER A 365 11.25 7.86 -17.55
C SER A 365 10.23 7.03 -16.77
N TYR A 366 10.15 5.72 -17.07
CA TYR A 366 9.28 4.79 -16.33
C TYR A 366 9.63 4.74 -14.84
N GLU A 367 10.92 4.73 -14.52
CA GLU A 367 11.40 4.79 -13.13
C GLU A 367 10.99 6.10 -12.45
N GLU A 368 11.17 7.25 -13.12
CA GLU A 368 10.78 8.55 -12.57
C GLU A 368 9.27 8.61 -12.28
N PHE A 369 8.43 8.08 -13.19
CA PHE A 369 7.00 8.02 -12.97
C PHE A 369 6.64 7.11 -11.79
N LEU A 370 7.17 5.90 -11.74
CA LEU A 370 6.88 4.96 -10.64
C LEU A 370 7.43 5.44 -9.30
N ASN A 371 8.55 6.15 -9.30
CA ASN A 371 9.19 6.66 -8.09
C ASN A 371 8.78 8.11 -7.73
N ARG A 372 7.71 8.64 -8.35
CA ARG A 372 7.27 10.03 -8.16
C ARG A 372 6.99 10.40 -6.70
N VAL A 373 6.39 9.47 -5.94
CA VAL A 373 6.05 9.70 -4.52
C VAL A 373 7.30 9.86 -3.64
N HIS A 374 8.44 9.33 -4.06
CA HIS A 374 9.70 9.59 -3.35
C HIS A 374 10.18 11.05 -3.51
N ALA A 375 9.92 11.67 -4.66
CA ALA A 375 10.17 13.11 -4.82
C ALA A 375 9.30 13.93 -3.86
N ASP A 376 8.03 13.53 -3.68
CA ASP A 376 7.11 14.15 -2.71
C ASP A 376 7.59 13.95 -1.26
N GLU A 377 8.11 12.75 -0.92
CA GLU A 377 8.75 12.48 0.38
C GLU A 377 9.91 13.45 0.63
N LEU A 378 10.84 13.58 -0.32
CA LEU A 378 12.00 14.47 -0.18
C LEU A 378 11.55 15.93 0.02
N PHE A 379 10.51 16.34 -0.69
CA PHE A 379 9.90 17.65 -0.49
C PHE A 379 9.31 17.81 0.91
N LEU A 380 8.47 16.87 1.37
CA LEU A 380 7.85 16.92 2.70
C LEU A 380 8.91 16.89 3.81
N ARG A 381 9.98 16.10 3.67
CA ARG A 381 11.11 16.10 4.61
C ARG A 381 11.79 17.48 4.68
N SER A 382 11.98 18.14 3.53
CA SER A 382 12.57 19.50 3.48
C SER A 382 11.70 20.55 4.20
N GLN A 383 10.38 20.31 4.26
CA GLN A 383 9.42 21.19 4.94
C GLN A 383 9.15 20.77 6.41
N GLY A 384 9.77 19.70 6.91
CA GLY A 384 9.50 19.14 8.24
C GLY A 384 8.09 18.54 8.39
N LEU A 385 7.49 18.10 7.28
CA LEU A 385 6.13 17.55 7.23
C LEU A 385 6.09 16.02 7.03
N TRP A 386 7.24 15.35 7.11
CA TRP A 386 7.32 13.90 7.00
C TRP A 386 7.18 13.20 8.35
N ASP A 387 7.85 13.69 9.39
CA ASP A 387 7.85 13.11 10.74
C ASP A 387 6.80 13.81 11.63
N VAL A 388 5.55 13.85 11.16
CA VAL A 388 4.40 14.47 11.82
C VAL A 388 3.21 13.49 11.82
N PRO A 389 2.12 13.75 12.56
CA PRO A 389 0.93 12.90 12.51
C PRO A 389 0.31 12.81 11.11
N HIS A 390 0.00 11.57 10.69
CA HIS A 390 -0.67 11.26 9.42
C HIS A 390 -2.04 10.60 9.67
N PRO A 391 -3.10 11.38 9.95
CA PRO A 391 -4.43 10.85 10.18
C PRO A 391 -5.10 10.43 8.86
N TRP A 392 -4.52 9.46 8.17
CA TRP A 392 -5.04 8.95 6.90
C TRP A 392 -6.36 8.22 7.07
N LEU A 393 -7.19 8.32 6.04
CA LEU A 393 -8.42 7.54 5.89
C LEU A 393 -8.50 7.05 4.45
N ASN A 394 -8.47 5.72 4.26
CA ASN A 394 -8.53 5.09 2.96
C ASN A 394 -9.81 4.26 2.85
N LEU A 395 -10.60 4.52 1.83
CA LEU A 395 -11.91 3.92 1.63
C LEU A 395 -12.01 3.27 0.25
N PHE A 396 -12.72 2.15 0.20
CA PHE A 396 -13.29 1.62 -1.03
C PHE A 396 -14.77 1.98 -1.05
N VAL A 397 -15.18 2.79 -2.04
CA VAL A 397 -16.54 3.30 -2.18
C VAL A 397 -17.19 2.64 -3.41
N PRO A 398 -18.38 2.02 -3.28
CA PRO A 398 -19.09 1.45 -4.44
C PRO A 398 -19.31 2.50 -5.53
N ALA A 399 -19.13 2.17 -6.80
CA ALA A 399 -19.34 3.10 -7.90
C ALA A 399 -20.78 3.66 -7.94
N SER A 400 -21.75 2.83 -7.59
CA SER A 400 -23.16 3.25 -7.46
C SER A 400 -23.42 4.35 -6.42
N ARG A 401 -22.45 4.62 -5.53
CA ARG A 401 -22.55 5.60 -4.44
C ARG A 401 -21.52 6.72 -4.52
N ILE A 402 -20.72 6.77 -5.58
CA ILE A 402 -19.60 7.72 -5.67
C ILE A 402 -20.09 9.18 -5.84
N SER A 403 -21.21 9.39 -6.53
CA SER A 403 -21.83 10.70 -6.66
C SER A 403 -22.40 11.22 -5.32
N ASP A 404 -23.03 10.32 -4.54
CA ASP A 404 -23.51 10.65 -3.19
C ASP A 404 -22.33 10.98 -2.25
N PHE A 405 -21.19 10.29 -2.46
CA PHE A 405 -19.96 10.55 -1.71
C PHE A 405 -19.39 11.94 -2.05
N ASP A 406 -19.34 12.33 -3.31
CA ASP A 406 -18.93 13.68 -3.74
C ASP A 406 -19.79 14.74 -3.08
N GLU A 407 -21.11 14.66 -3.22
CA GLU A 407 -22.04 15.64 -2.67
C GLU A 407 -21.97 15.73 -1.14
N GLY A 408 -21.93 14.60 -0.46
CA GLY A 408 -21.96 14.56 1.00
C GLY A 408 -20.60 14.73 1.66
N VAL A 409 -19.52 14.22 1.06
CA VAL A 409 -18.19 14.25 1.67
C VAL A 409 -17.33 15.36 1.09
N PHE A 410 -17.06 15.38 -0.23
CA PHE A 410 -16.15 16.39 -0.78
C PHE A 410 -16.75 17.78 -0.68
N LYS A 411 -18.01 17.98 -1.11
CA LYS A 411 -18.70 19.25 -1.05
C LYS A 411 -19.31 19.52 0.33
N GLY A 412 -19.96 18.52 0.92
CA GLY A 412 -20.74 18.69 2.16
C GLY A 412 -19.90 18.71 3.45
N ILE A 413 -18.75 18.05 3.50
CA ILE A 413 -17.88 18.01 4.68
C ILE A 413 -16.58 18.78 4.43
N ILE A 414 -15.79 18.34 3.44
CA ILE A 414 -14.42 18.84 3.24
C ILE A 414 -14.44 20.32 2.85
N LEU A 415 -15.17 20.67 1.80
CA LEU A 415 -15.21 22.05 1.30
C LEU A 415 -15.85 23.00 2.32
N GLN A 416 -16.96 22.61 2.97
CA GLN A 416 -17.67 23.47 3.94
C GLN A 416 -16.84 23.72 5.20
N GLN A 417 -16.07 22.74 5.68
CA GLN A 417 -15.23 22.90 6.87
C GLN A 417 -13.91 23.59 6.58
N ASN A 418 -13.51 23.66 5.31
CA ASN A 418 -12.20 24.18 4.88
C ASN A 418 -11.02 23.50 5.60
N ILE A 419 -11.17 22.21 5.95
CA ILE A 419 -10.13 21.36 6.53
C ILE A 419 -9.61 20.50 5.38
N THR A 420 -8.68 21.05 4.61
CA THR A 420 -8.31 20.55 3.28
C THR A 420 -6.85 20.13 3.17
N ALA A 421 -6.11 20.09 4.28
CA ALA A 421 -4.69 19.71 4.25
C ALA A 421 -4.47 18.27 3.80
N GLY A 422 -3.51 18.07 2.90
CA GLY A 422 -3.13 16.78 2.33
C GLY A 422 -3.83 16.45 1.02
N LEU A 423 -3.29 15.45 0.34
CA LEU A 423 -3.78 14.97 -0.95
C LEU A 423 -5.05 14.12 -0.76
N VAL A 424 -6.03 14.30 -1.60
CA VAL A 424 -7.18 13.37 -1.73
C VAL A 424 -7.07 12.67 -3.07
N ILE A 425 -6.78 11.37 -3.04
CA ILE A 425 -6.70 10.51 -4.23
C ILE A 425 -8.07 9.86 -4.46
N ILE A 426 -8.49 9.76 -5.71
CA ILE A 426 -9.73 9.09 -6.10
C ILE A 426 -9.57 8.43 -7.48
N TYR A 427 -9.76 7.11 -7.56
CA TYR A 427 -9.73 6.38 -8.82
C TYR A 427 -10.52 5.06 -8.76
N PRO A 428 -11.09 4.62 -9.90
CA PRO A 428 -11.89 3.40 -9.96
C PRO A 428 -11.04 2.15 -10.17
N MET A 429 -11.57 1.02 -9.69
CA MET A 429 -11.00 -0.31 -9.85
C MET A 429 -12.04 -1.31 -10.35
N ASN A 430 -11.62 -2.25 -11.18
CA ASN A 430 -12.43 -3.39 -11.62
C ASN A 430 -12.41 -4.51 -10.56
N ARG A 431 -13.58 -4.80 -9.96
CA ARG A 431 -13.71 -5.83 -8.93
C ARG A 431 -13.35 -7.23 -9.43
N THR A 432 -13.59 -7.52 -10.70
CA THR A 432 -13.25 -8.81 -11.33
C THR A 432 -11.76 -9.15 -11.32
N LYS A 433 -10.90 -8.17 -11.02
CA LYS A 433 -9.45 -8.36 -10.85
C LYS A 433 -9.02 -8.76 -9.44
N TRP A 434 -9.97 -8.90 -8.51
CA TRP A 434 -9.76 -9.30 -7.13
C TRP A 434 -10.29 -10.71 -6.92
N ASP A 435 -9.48 -11.59 -6.33
CA ASP A 435 -9.91 -12.95 -6.00
C ASP A 435 -10.64 -12.97 -4.63
N ASP A 436 -11.89 -13.42 -4.64
CA ASP A 436 -12.72 -13.49 -3.44
C ASP A 436 -12.24 -14.51 -2.39
N ASN A 437 -11.37 -15.44 -2.77
CA ASN A 437 -10.75 -16.39 -1.82
C ASN A 437 -9.73 -15.70 -0.91
N MET A 438 -9.12 -14.59 -1.37
CA MET A 438 -8.19 -13.78 -0.57
C MET A 438 -8.88 -13.12 0.60
N SER A 439 -8.09 -12.75 1.62
CA SER A 439 -8.61 -12.12 2.84
C SER A 439 -9.01 -10.66 2.66
N ALA A 440 -8.49 -9.98 1.65
CA ALA A 440 -8.87 -8.60 1.33
C ALA A 440 -10.38 -8.48 1.09
N VAL A 441 -10.96 -7.35 1.50
CA VAL A 441 -12.40 -7.08 1.34
C VAL A 441 -12.62 -5.86 0.45
N THR A 442 -13.59 -5.97 -0.44
CA THR A 442 -14.00 -4.92 -1.39
C THR A 442 -15.52 -4.72 -1.32
N PRO A 443 -16.05 -3.61 -1.83
CA PRO A 443 -17.48 -3.51 -2.14
C PRO A 443 -17.93 -4.59 -3.13
N HIS A 444 -19.25 -4.74 -3.30
CA HIS A 444 -19.82 -5.77 -4.18
C HIS A 444 -20.03 -5.28 -5.63
N ASP A 445 -19.98 -3.99 -5.87
CA ASP A 445 -20.13 -3.40 -7.21
C ASP A 445 -19.01 -3.89 -8.15
N ASP A 446 -19.32 -4.04 -9.44
CA ASP A 446 -18.34 -4.44 -10.46
C ASP A 446 -17.18 -3.44 -10.58
N VAL A 447 -17.47 -2.18 -10.31
CA VAL A 447 -16.51 -1.09 -10.17
C VAL A 447 -16.66 -0.47 -8.78
N PHE A 448 -15.54 -0.17 -8.15
CA PHE A 448 -15.49 0.61 -6.92
C PHE A 448 -14.32 1.58 -6.95
N TYR A 449 -14.43 2.65 -6.17
CA TYR A 449 -13.42 3.70 -6.10
C TYR A 449 -12.55 3.55 -4.87
N VAL A 450 -11.25 3.74 -5.03
CA VAL A 450 -10.37 4.13 -3.92
C VAL A 450 -10.59 5.60 -3.67
N VAL A 451 -10.82 5.97 -2.41
CA VAL A 451 -10.79 7.35 -1.94
C VAL A 451 -9.86 7.43 -0.74
N SER A 452 -8.72 8.08 -0.90
CA SER A 452 -7.67 8.15 0.11
C SER A 452 -7.44 9.61 0.53
N PHE A 453 -7.69 9.91 1.81
CA PHE A 453 -7.35 11.18 2.43
C PHE A 453 -5.95 11.05 3.05
N LEU A 454 -4.93 11.47 2.32
CA LEU A 454 -3.52 11.39 2.73
C LEU A 454 -3.09 12.69 3.40
N ARG A 455 -3.35 12.79 4.68
CA ARG A 455 -3.18 14.03 5.46
C ARG A 455 -1.90 13.99 6.28
N SER A 456 -1.21 15.15 6.32
CA SER A 456 -0.09 15.41 7.21
C SER A 456 -0.41 16.65 8.02
N THR A 457 -0.22 16.64 9.34
CA THR A 457 -0.63 17.75 10.20
C THR A 457 0.26 17.89 11.43
N GLY A 458 0.34 19.10 11.99
CA GLY A 458 0.89 19.30 13.32
C GLY A 458 0.05 18.60 14.41
N PHE A 459 0.68 18.31 15.55
CA PHE A 459 0.02 17.67 16.70
C PHE A 459 -1.16 18.50 17.25
N ASP A 460 -1.10 19.82 17.10
CA ASP A 460 -2.14 20.77 17.51
C ASP A 460 -3.46 20.60 16.75
N LYS A 461 -3.41 20.15 15.49
CA LYS A 461 -4.59 19.96 14.63
C LYS A 461 -5.01 18.49 14.47
N LEU A 462 -4.30 17.55 15.04
CA LEU A 462 -4.55 16.12 14.87
C LEU A 462 -5.99 15.70 15.22
N GLU A 463 -6.54 16.21 16.32
CA GLU A 463 -7.90 15.84 16.76
C GLU A 463 -8.98 16.44 15.83
N GLU A 464 -8.73 17.56 15.19
CA GLU A 464 -9.61 18.15 14.18
C GLU A 464 -9.75 17.21 12.97
N PHE A 465 -8.64 16.72 12.42
CA PHE A 465 -8.66 15.76 11.31
C PHE A 465 -9.26 14.40 11.69
N LYS A 466 -8.97 13.92 12.90
CA LYS A 466 -9.62 12.72 13.41
C LYS A 466 -11.14 12.90 13.56
N ALA A 467 -11.59 14.07 13.99
CA ALA A 467 -13.01 14.37 14.08
C ALA A 467 -13.67 14.38 12.69
N GLN A 468 -13.03 14.99 11.69
CA GLN A 468 -13.51 14.98 10.31
C GLN A 468 -13.55 13.55 9.74
N ASN A 469 -12.54 12.71 9.98
CA ASN A 469 -12.54 11.29 9.57
C ASN A 469 -13.73 10.54 10.20
N ARG A 470 -14.00 10.76 11.48
CA ARG A 470 -15.18 10.15 12.15
C ARG A 470 -16.50 10.63 11.52
N GLN A 471 -16.59 11.91 11.15
CA GLN A 471 -17.77 12.47 10.50
C GLN A 471 -17.99 11.86 9.10
N ILE A 472 -16.92 11.68 8.31
CA ILE A 472 -16.98 11.02 7.01
C ILE A 472 -17.49 9.58 7.16
N LEU A 473 -16.92 8.81 8.08
CA LEU A 473 -17.36 7.42 8.34
C LEU A 473 -18.81 7.36 8.83
N GLN A 474 -19.22 8.29 9.69
CA GLN A 474 -20.61 8.37 10.19
C GLN A 474 -21.59 8.74 9.07
N PHE A 475 -21.21 9.67 8.18
CA PHE A 475 -22.03 10.03 7.01
C PHE A 475 -22.22 8.81 6.11
N CYS A 476 -21.14 8.09 5.76
CA CYS A 476 -21.22 6.88 4.94
C CYS A 476 -22.10 5.79 5.57
N ALA A 477 -21.99 5.61 6.90
CA ALA A 477 -22.80 4.64 7.62
C ALA A 477 -24.29 5.04 7.62
N ASN A 478 -24.62 6.30 7.93
CA ASN A 478 -25.99 6.81 7.95
C ASN A 478 -26.65 6.74 6.55
N ALA A 479 -25.88 6.98 5.50
CA ALA A 479 -26.35 6.90 4.11
C ALA A 479 -26.38 5.45 3.57
N GLY A 480 -25.95 4.46 4.36
CA GLY A 480 -25.91 3.05 3.94
C GLY A 480 -25.04 2.81 2.71
N MET A 481 -23.90 3.50 2.59
CA MET A 481 -23.07 3.48 1.37
C MET A 481 -22.35 2.15 1.12
N GLY A 482 -22.25 1.26 2.12
CA GLY A 482 -21.59 -0.05 1.95
C GLY A 482 -20.07 0.04 1.71
N ILE A 483 -19.43 1.12 2.16
CA ILE A 483 -17.98 1.31 2.04
C ILE A 483 -17.19 0.21 2.75
N LYS A 484 -15.94 0.00 2.32
CA LYS A 484 -14.92 -0.77 3.05
C LYS A 484 -13.71 0.12 3.31
N GLN A 485 -13.06 -0.09 4.45
CA GLN A 485 -11.79 0.61 4.70
C GLN A 485 -10.64 -0.20 4.09
N TYR A 486 -9.76 0.48 3.38
CA TYR A 486 -8.42 -0.01 3.03
C TYR A 486 -7.45 0.48 4.11
N LEU A 487 -6.54 -0.37 4.57
CA LEU A 487 -5.73 -0.14 5.79
C LEU A 487 -6.63 0.16 7.01
N PRO A 488 -7.57 -0.74 7.35
CA PRO A 488 -8.61 -0.47 8.32
C PRO A 488 -8.06 -0.27 9.74
N GLN A 489 -8.74 0.57 10.52
CA GLN A 489 -8.38 0.93 11.90
C GLN A 489 -9.58 0.79 12.85
N ASN A 490 -10.28 -0.32 12.80
CA ASN A 490 -11.44 -0.55 13.65
C ASN A 490 -11.02 -0.82 15.11
N LYS A 491 -11.79 -0.27 16.05
CA LYS A 491 -11.48 -0.39 17.48
C LYS A 491 -12.34 -1.40 18.22
N THR A 492 -13.41 -1.90 17.59
CA THR A 492 -14.32 -2.87 18.22
C THR A 492 -14.53 -4.07 17.32
N ARG A 493 -14.88 -5.18 17.96
CA ARG A 493 -15.18 -6.43 17.25
C ARG A 493 -16.33 -6.26 16.27
N GLU A 494 -17.38 -5.54 16.64
CA GLU A 494 -18.56 -5.30 15.79
C GLU A 494 -18.16 -4.58 14.50
N LYS A 495 -17.24 -3.60 14.60
CA LYS A 495 -16.72 -2.87 13.44
C LYS A 495 -15.84 -3.75 12.55
N TRP A 496 -15.09 -4.70 13.11
CA TRP A 496 -14.36 -5.70 12.33
C TRP A 496 -15.32 -6.69 11.66
N GLU A 497 -16.39 -7.12 12.32
CA GLU A 497 -17.43 -7.96 11.73
C GLU A 497 -18.13 -7.25 10.56
N GLU A 498 -18.43 -5.95 10.69
CA GLU A 498 -18.99 -5.11 9.61
C GLU A 498 -17.99 -4.97 8.45
N GLN A 499 -16.70 -4.70 8.75
CA GLN A 499 -15.64 -4.57 7.76
C GLN A 499 -15.51 -5.83 6.90
N PHE A 500 -15.38 -6.99 7.53
CA PHE A 500 -15.21 -8.26 6.82
C PHE A 500 -16.52 -8.83 6.25
N GLY A 501 -17.67 -8.49 6.83
CA GLY A 501 -18.97 -8.98 6.39
C GLY A 501 -18.99 -10.51 6.29
N PRO A 502 -19.42 -11.09 5.14
CA PRO A 502 -19.49 -12.54 4.95
C PRO A 502 -18.15 -13.27 5.15
N LYS A 503 -17.03 -12.62 4.87
CA LYS A 503 -15.67 -13.19 5.04
C LYS A 503 -15.26 -13.36 6.51
N TRP A 504 -15.93 -12.71 7.47
CA TRP A 504 -15.56 -12.76 8.89
C TRP A 504 -15.47 -14.17 9.48
N LYS A 505 -16.40 -15.04 9.10
CA LYS A 505 -16.40 -16.43 9.56
C LYS A 505 -15.12 -17.16 9.12
N THR A 506 -14.78 -17.07 7.85
CA THR A 506 -13.56 -17.67 7.26
C THR A 506 -12.31 -17.04 7.88
N PHE A 507 -12.29 -15.73 8.04
CA PHE A 507 -11.17 -15.01 8.66
C PHE A 507 -10.86 -15.51 10.09
N LYS A 508 -11.90 -15.72 10.90
CA LYS A 508 -11.75 -16.31 12.25
C LYS A 508 -11.25 -17.77 12.21
N GLN A 509 -11.75 -18.56 11.28
CA GLN A 509 -11.32 -19.95 11.11
C GLN A 509 -9.84 -20.01 10.72
N ARG A 510 -9.42 -19.19 9.77
CA ARG A 510 -8.01 -19.04 9.38
C ARG A 510 -7.12 -18.63 10.57
N LYS A 511 -7.56 -17.68 11.39
CA LYS A 511 -6.80 -17.29 12.59
C LYS A 511 -6.64 -18.47 13.55
N ALA A 512 -7.70 -19.21 13.85
CA ALA A 512 -7.63 -20.39 14.71
C ALA A 512 -6.75 -21.50 14.13
N GLN A 513 -6.69 -21.63 12.80
CA GLN A 513 -5.88 -22.63 12.10
C GLN A 513 -4.39 -22.27 12.07
N PHE A 514 -4.05 -21.02 11.73
CA PHE A 514 -2.67 -20.61 11.43
C PHE A 514 -1.99 -19.85 12.58
N ASP A 515 -2.74 -19.24 13.48
CA ASP A 515 -2.24 -18.57 14.68
C ASP A 515 -3.20 -18.76 15.86
N PRO A 516 -3.31 -19.98 16.39
CA PRO A 516 -4.27 -20.33 17.45
C PRO A 516 -4.07 -19.52 18.73
N ASN A 517 -2.84 -19.14 19.05
CA ASN A 517 -2.50 -18.36 20.23
C ASN A 517 -2.62 -16.83 20.02
N ARG A 518 -3.00 -16.38 18.81
CA ARG A 518 -3.25 -14.98 18.44
C ARG A 518 -2.05 -14.07 18.73
N ILE A 519 -0.86 -14.55 18.50
CA ILE A 519 0.37 -13.81 18.81
C ILE A 519 0.79 -12.83 17.71
N LEU A 520 0.35 -13.04 16.44
CA LEU A 520 0.81 -12.25 15.30
C LEU A 520 0.00 -10.97 15.10
N SER A 521 0.73 -9.89 14.79
CA SER A 521 0.21 -8.58 14.37
C SER A 521 -0.86 -8.01 15.32
N PRO A 522 -0.57 -7.89 16.64
CA PRO A 522 -1.52 -7.40 17.63
C PRO A 522 -1.93 -5.95 17.40
N GLY A 523 -1.06 -5.13 16.79
CA GLY A 523 -1.31 -3.73 16.47
C GLY A 523 -2.49 -3.49 15.53
N GLN A 524 -2.96 -4.51 14.82
CA GLN A 524 -4.21 -4.43 14.03
C GLN A 524 -5.47 -4.37 14.92
N GLY A 525 -5.43 -4.88 16.17
CA GLY A 525 -6.57 -4.84 17.09
C GLY A 525 -7.76 -5.71 16.67
N ILE A 526 -7.56 -6.77 15.86
CA ILE A 526 -8.66 -7.59 15.32
C ILE A 526 -9.12 -8.65 16.33
N PHE A 527 -8.19 -9.24 17.06
CA PHE A 527 -8.42 -10.38 17.97
C PHE A 527 -7.97 -10.14 19.41
N ASN A 528 -7.74 -8.90 19.77
CA ASN A 528 -7.31 -8.49 21.12
C ASN A 528 -8.46 -8.50 22.12
#